data_96559b67a7da4c202b8fd13e65159c9d
#
_entry.id   96559b67a7da4c202b8fd13e65159c9d
#
_cell.length_a   1.000
_cell.length_b   1.000
_cell.length_c   1.000
_cell.angle_alpha   90.00
_cell.angle_beta   90.00
_cell.angle_gamma   90.00
#
_symmetry.space_group_name_H-M   'P 1'
#
loop_
_entity.id
_entity.type
_entity.pdbx_description
1 polymer ?
#
loop_
_entity_poly.entity_id
_entity_poly.type
_entity_poly.pdbx_seq_one_letter_code
_entity_poly.pdbx_strand_id
1 'polypeptide(L)'
;MEKFVKEGLTFDDVLLIPAESDVLPKDIDLTTSLTKTIKLNTPVMTAAMDTVTESRMAIAIAREGGIGVIHKNMSIENQAIEVDKVKRSENGVISTPFCLTPEHYAYDAEALCHKYKISGVPICDEDGKLVGILTNRDMRFMTDFNIKIKDVMTKDNLVTAPVGTTLEQAKQILMKHRIEKLPLVDENGYLRGLITIKDIEKSVQYPNSARDSMGRLICAAAIGATSDVLDRAAALAEAGVDAFVLDSAHGHSANILKSVSKVKAAFPNISLIAGNVATADGTKALIDAGADCVKVGIGPGSICTTRVVAGIGVPQITAVYDSANEAAKHGIAVIADGGIKYSGEIVKAIAAGASAIMVGSLVAGCDEAPGEFEIFQGRRFKVYRGMGSLGAMANGSKDRYFQEDNKKLVPEGVEGRVPYKGPLSDTIFQMMGGLRSGMGYCGCHNIEELKEKAQFIRITNAGLIESHPHDVFITKEAPNYSAGK
;
A
#
# COMPACT_ATOMS: atom_id res chain seq x y z
N MET A 1 -33.37 24.25 12.71
CA MET A 1 -32.41 23.20 12.31
C MET A 1 -32.14 22.35 13.56
N GLU A 2 -32.43 21.08 13.52
CA GLU A 2 -32.19 20.16 14.65
C GLU A 2 -30.67 20.03 14.83
N LYS A 3 -30.16 20.24 16.05
CA LYS A 3 -28.71 20.16 16.31
C LYS A 3 -28.19 18.73 16.41
N PHE A 4 -29.07 17.79 16.83
CA PHE A 4 -28.74 16.35 16.91
C PHE A 4 -29.31 15.66 15.68
N VAL A 5 -28.44 15.34 14.70
CA VAL A 5 -28.85 14.83 13.39
C VAL A 5 -29.23 13.36 13.47
N LYS A 6 -28.44 12.55 14.15
CA LYS A 6 -28.66 11.11 14.35
C LYS A 6 -27.72 10.53 15.39
N GLU A 7 -27.97 9.28 15.77
CA GLU A 7 -27.04 8.50 16.57
C GLU A 7 -25.89 7.95 15.69
N GLY A 8 -24.67 8.06 16.18
CA GLY A 8 -23.48 7.53 15.50
C GLY A 8 -23.07 6.18 16.06
N LEU A 9 -22.75 5.21 15.19
CA LEU A 9 -22.34 3.86 15.53
C LEU A 9 -20.87 3.61 15.16
N THR A 10 -20.14 2.98 16.08
CA THR A 10 -18.78 2.48 15.85
C THR A 10 -18.77 0.95 15.66
N PHE A 11 -17.63 0.33 15.43
CA PHE A 11 -17.51 -1.12 15.25
C PHE A 11 -18.01 -1.92 16.47
N ASP A 12 -17.84 -1.37 17.66
CA ASP A 12 -18.23 -2.01 18.91
C ASP A 12 -19.75 -1.95 19.19
N ASP A 13 -20.51 -1.13 18.44
CA ASP A 13 -21.96 -0.95 18.61
C ASP A 13 -22.80 -1.92 17.77
N VAL A 14 -22.19 -2.69 16.88
CA VAL A 14 -22.89 -3.53 15.91
C VAL A 14 -22.23 -4.89 15.75
N LEU A 15 -23.04 -5.90 15.38
CA LEU A 15 -22.60 -7.19 14.83
C LEU A 15 -23.29 -7.42 13.49
N LEU A 16 -22.72 -8.32 12.68
CA LEU A 16 -23.36 -8.81 11.47
C LEU A 16 -24.25 -10.01 11.80
N ILE A 17 -25.41 -10.08 11.17
CA ILE A 17 -26.36 -11.19 11.33
C ILE A 17 -25.92 -12.33 10.42
N PRO A 18 -25.76 -13.59 10.95
CA PRO A 18 -25.48 -14.73 10.11
C PRO A 18 -26.63 -15.00 9.13
N ALA A 19 -26.28 -15.43 7.91
CA ALA A 19 -27.25 -15.77 6.87
C ALA A 19 -27.03 -17.21 6.37
N GLU A 20 -27.99 -17.73 5.58
CA GLU A 20 -27.78 -18.98 4.86
C GLU A 20 -26.54 -18.89 3.97
N SER A 21 -25.72 -19.93 3.98
CA SER A 21 -24.42 -19.92 3.29
C SER A 21 -24.16 -21.24 2.58
N ASP A 22 -23.78 -21.13 1.32
CA ASP A 22 -23.30 -22.23 0.47
C ASP A 22 -21.80 -22.05 0.10
N VAL A 23 -21.13 -21.04 0.69
CA VAL A 23 -19.74 -20.71 0.37
C VAL A 23 -18.77 -21.13 1.49
N LEU A 24 -17.65 -21.74 1.12
CA LEU A 24 -16.57 -22.05 2.05
C LEU A 24 -15.56 -20.90 2.07
N PRO A 25 -14.94 -20.58 3.22
CA PRO A 25 -13.95 -19.50 3.35
C PRO A 25 -12.82 -19.54 2.33
N LYS A 26 -12.38 -20.73 1.89
CA LYS A 26 -11.32 -20.91 0.90
C LYS A 26 -11.70 -20.47 -0.51
N ASP A 27 -13.01 -20.48 -0.83
CA ASP A 27 -13.54 -20.23 -2.18
C ASP A 27 -13.99 -18.75 -2.35
N ILE A 28 -13.84 -17.92 -1.30
CA ILE A 28 -14.24 -16.52 -1.29
C ILE A 28 -13.22 -15.66 -2.05
N ASP A 29 -13.72 -14.84 -2.98
CA ASP A 29 -12.93 -13.84 -3.69
C ASP A 29 -12.84 -12.54 -2.89
N LEU A 30 -11.62 -12.13 -2.51
CA LEU A 30 -11.36 -10.88 -1.80
C LEU A 30 -10.97 -9.73 -2.73
N THR A 31 -10.98 -9.92 -4.05
CA THR A 31 -10.61 -8.87 -4.99
C THR A 31 -11.56 -7.68 -4.89
N THR A 32 -11.01 -6.50 -5.02
CA THR A 32 -11.75 -5.23 -4.98
C THR A 32 -11.15 -4.20 -5.90
N SER A 33 -11.96 -3.30 -6.42
CA SER A 33 -11.50 -2.17 -7.23
C SER A 33 -11.55 -0.89 -6.42
N LEU A 34 -10.40 -0.19 -6.29
CA LEU A 34 -10.33 1.11 -5.63
C LEU A 34 -10.58 2.26 -6.59
N THR A 35 -10.10 2.12 -7.84
CA THR A 35 -10.28 3.09 -8.89
C THR A 35 -10.43 2.35 -10.23
N LYS A 36 -10.62 3.06 -11.32
CA LYS A 36 -10.70 2.44 -12.67
C LYS A 36 -9.41 1.72 -13.05
N THR A 37 -8.27 2.09 -12.47
CA THR A 37 -6.96 1.55 -12.83
C THR A 37 -6.33 0.71 -11.72
N ILE A 38 -6.84 0.77 -10.48
CA ILE A 38 -6.28 0.04 -9.34
C ILE A 38 -7.26 -1.01 -8.85
N LYS A 39 -6.85 -2.27 -9.02
CA LYS A 39 -7.50 -3.44 -8.46
C LYS A 39 -6.58 -4.07 -7.40
N LEU A 40 -7.15 -4.40 -6.25
CA LEU A 40 -6.47 -5.13 -5.18
C LEU A 40 -6.96 -6.57 -5.12
N ASN A 41 -6.07 -7.50 -4.82
CA ASN A 41 -6.40 -8.90 -4.55
C ASN A 41 -6.73 -9.13 -3.07
N THR A 42 -6.37 -8.17 -2.22
CA THR A 42 -6.63 -8.12 -0.79
C THR A 42 -7.08 -6.71 -0.42
N PRO A 43 -8.24 -6.49 0.21
CA PRO A 43 -8.83 -5.16 0.42
C PRO A 43 -8.15 -4.39 1.56
N VAL A 44 -6.82 -4.33 1.57
CA VAL A 44 -6.01 -3.71 2.63
C VAL A 44 -5.03 -2.70 2.07
N MET A 45 -5.01 -1.52 2.69
CA MET A 45 -4.00 -0.49 2.48
C MET A 45 -3.23 -0.23 3.76
N THR A 46 -1.92 0.05 3.68
CA THR A 46 -1.13 0.50 4.84
C THR A 46 -1.05 2.02 4.87
N ALA A 47 -1.19 2.58 6.07
CA ALA A 47 -1.37 4.03 6.27
C ALA A 47 -0.10 4.84 5.94
N ALA A 48 -0.30 6.05 5.43
CA ALA A 48 0.75 7.02 5.11
C ALA A 48 1.34 7.66 6.37
N MET A 49 1.99 6.85 7.21
CA MET A 49 2.56 7.28 8.48
C MET A 49 4.05 6.93 8.54
N ASP A 50 4.85 7.83 9.10
CA ASP A 50 6.31 7.71 9.14
C ASP A 50 6.84 6.58 10.03
N THR A 51 5.97 5.91 10.78
CA THR A 51 6.26 4.68 11.53
C THR A 51 5.53 3.45 10.97
N VAL A 52 4.91 3.56 9.79
CA VAL A 52 4.13 2.46 9.18
C VAL A 52 4.61 2.10 7.78
N THR A 53 4.64 3.07 6.84
CA THR A 53 4.82 2.73 5.42
C THR A 53 5.94 3.49 4.75
N GLU A 54 7.03 2.80 4.51
CA GLU A 54 8.07 3.09 3.52
C GLU A 54 8.16 1.94 2.52
N SER A 55 9.16 1.90 1.65
CA SER A 55 9.28 0.90 0.58
C SER A 55 9.21 -0.55 1.06
N ARG A 56 9.81 -0.89 2.20
CA ARG A 56 9.78 -2.27 2.75
C ARG A 56 8.35 -2.74 3.03
N MET A 57 7.56 -1.91 3.72
CA MET A 57 6.16 -2.18 4.02
C MET A 57 5.31 -2.17 2.74
N ALA A 58 5.54 -1.21 1.83
CA ALA A 58 4.81 -1.13 0.57
C ALA A 58 5.04 -2.36 -0.32
N ILE A 59 6.28 -2.87 -0.38
CA ILE A 59 6.61 -4.12 -1.08
C ILE A 59 5.89 -5.31 -0.44
N ALA A 60 5.96 -5.42 0.89
CA ALA A 60 5.37 -6.55 1.60
C ALA A 60 3.85 -6.60 1.44
N ILE A 61 3.15 -5.47 1.61
CA ILE A 61 1.69 -5.46 1.44
C ILE A 61 1.26 -5.68 -0.01
N ALA A 62 2.02 -5.20 -1.00
CA ALA A 62 1.73 -5.45 -2.40
C ALA A 62 1.91 -6.94 -2.76
N ARG A 63 2.86 -7.66 -2.17
CA ARG A 63 3.02 -9.12 -2.27
C ARG A 63 1.82 -9.88 -1.73
N GLU A 64 1.21 -9.37 -0.66
CA GLU A 64 -0.01 -9.93 -0.07
C GLU A 64 -1.30 -9.50 -0.81
N GLY A 65 -1.17 -8.72 -1.90
CA GLY A 65 -2.30 -8.32 -2.75
C GLY A 65 -2.94 -6.99 -2.40
N GLY A 66 -2.41 -6.28 -1.41
CA GLY A 66 -2.84 -4.93 -1.00
C GLY A 66 -2.01 -3.82 -1.65
N ILE A 67 -2.04 -2.61 -1.06
CA ILE A 67 -1.27 -1.46 -1.51
C ILE A 67 -0.72 -0.65 -0.32
N GLY A 68 0.55 -0.27 -0.37
CA GLY A 68 1.17 0.61 0.62
C GLY A 68 1.12 2.07 0.19
N VAL A 69 0.84 2.97 1.14
CA VAL A 69 0.90 4.41 0.91
C VAL A 69 2.17 4.97 1.54
N ILE A 70 3.16 5.30 0.73
CA ILE A 70 4.42 5.88 1.19
C ILE A 70 4.16 7.29 1.75
N HIS A 71 4.59 7.52 3.00
CA HIS A 71 4.34 8.78 3.69
C HIS A 71 5.13 9.94 3.10
N LYS A 72 4.65 11.17 3.29
CA LYS A 72 5.29 12.40 2.81
C LYS A 72 6.19 13.12 3.84
N ASN A 73 6.38 12.53 5.02
CA ASN A 73 7.19 13.14 6.10
C ASN A 73 8.69 12.98 5.83
N MET A 74 9.08 13.35 4.62
CA MET A 74 10.45 13.32 4.07
C MET A 74 10.54 14.26 2.86
N SER A 75 11.74 14.51 2.34
CA SER A 75 11.92 15.32 1.14
C SER A 75 11.23 14.69 -0.09
N ILE A 76 10.96 15.50 -1.11
CA ILE A 76 10.37 15.05 -2.38
C ILE A 76 11.21 13.94 -3.01
N GLU A 77 12.54 14.15 -3.04
CA GLU A 77 13.52 13.24 -3.62
C GLU A 77 13.53 11.90 -2.88
N ASN A 78 13.54 11.92 -1.55
CA ASN A 78 13.54 10.70 -0.75
C ASN A 78 12.24 9.91 -0.93
N GLN A 79 11.09 10.58 -1.01
CA GLN A 79 9.81 9.92 -1.25
C GLN A 79 9.77 9.29 -2.65
N ALA A 80 10.27 9.96 -3.66
CA ALA A 80 10.40 9.42 -5.02
C ALA A 80 11.34 8.19 -5.05
N ILE A 81 12.45 8.23 -4.29
CA ILE A 81 13.36 7.08 -4.13
C ILE A 81 12.63 5.89 -3.48
N GLU A 82 11.80 6.13 -2.47
CA GLU A 82 11.01 5.05 -1.84
C GLU A 82 10.00 4.43 -2.83
N VAL A 83 9.33 5.23 -3.66
CA VAL A 83 8.48 4.74 -4.75
C VAL A 83 9.29 3.92 -5.76
N ASP A 84 10.42 4.43 -6.24
CA ASP A 84 11.30 3.74 -7.20
C ASP A 84 11.78 2.37 -6.66
N LYS A 85 12.10 2.29 -5.36
CA LYS A 85 12.44 1.01 -4.71
C LYS A 85 11.30 -0.02 -4.81
N VAL A 86 10.04 0.40 -4.64
CA VAL A 86 8.90 -0.50 -4.79
C VAL A 86 8.76 -0.94 -6.25
N LYS A 87 8.79 0.02 -7.17
CA LYS A 87 8.60 -0.25 -8.61
C LYS A 87 9.71 -1.13 -9.21
N ARG A 88 10.91 -1.09 -8.64
CA ARG A 88 12.06 -1.93 -9.05
C ARG A 88 12.19 -3.23 -8.25
N SER A 89 11.46 -3.41 -7.15
CA SER A 89 11.63 -4.57 -6.27
C SER A 89 11.25 -5.89 -6.93
N GLU A 90 10.24 -5.88 -7.77
CA GLU A 90 9.77 -7.02 -8.54
C GLU A 90 9.23 -6.54 -9.88
N ASN A 91 9.84 -7.02 -10.93
CA ASN A 91 9.40 -6.78 -12.29
C ASN A 91 9.06 -8.13 -12.92
N GLY A 92 7.84 -8.30 -13.43
CA GLY A 92 7.57 -9.42 -14.31
C GLY A 92 8.45 -9.31 -15.57
N VAL A 93 8.49 -8.09 -16.13
CA VAL A 93 9.41 -7.66 -17.19
C VAL A 93 9.99 -6.32 -16.79
N ILE A 94 11.29 -6.23 -16.66
CA ILE A 94 12.00 -4.95 -16.46
C ILE A 94 11.93 -4.19 -17.78
N SER A 95 11.04 -3.22 -17.90
CA SER A 95 10.80 -2.47 -19.16
C SER A 95 11.91 -1.47 -19.50
N THR A 96 12.67 -1.02 -18.51
CA THR A 96 13.83 -0.11 -18.69
C THR A 96 15.03 -0.66 -17.92
N PRO A 97 15.65 -1.75 -18.41
CA PRO A 97 16.82 -2.31 -17.74
C PRO A 97 17.99 -1.33 -17.79
N PHE A 98 18.78 -1.28 -16.73
CA PHE A 98 20.06 -0.61 -16.80
C PHE A 98 20.90 -1.26 -17.87
N CYS A 99 21.53 -0.46 -18.72
CA CYS A 99 22.50 -0.93 -19.70
C CYS A 99 23.78 -0.10 -19.63
N LEU A 100 24.88 -0.73 -20.02
CA LEU A 100 26.17 -0.09 -20.20
C LEU A 100 26.61 -0.30 -21.65
N THR A 101 27.63 0.46 -22.08
CA THR A 101 28.20 0.29 -23.41
C THR A 101 29.46 -0.61 -23.37
N PRO A 102 29.88 -1.20 -24.50
CA PRO A 102 31.08 -2.01 -24.57
C PRO A 102 32.37 -1.26 -24.16
N GLU A 103 32.35 0.07 -24.22
CA GLU A 103 33.49 0.92 -23.88
C GLU A 103 33.60 1.27 -22.39
N HIS A 104 32.56 0.99 -21.59
CA HIS A 104 32.65 1.07 -20.13
C HIS A 104 33.55 -0.03 -19.57
N TYR A 105 33.94 0.10 -18.30
CA TYR A 105 34.83 -0.85 -17.63
C TYR A 105 34.02 -1.81 -16.74
N ALA A 106 34.58 -2.96 -16.41
CA ALA A 106 33.93 -3.95 -15.54
C ALA A 106 33.60 -3.39 -14.15
N TYR A 107 34.39 -2.45 -13.61
CA TYR A 107 34.11 -1.78 -12.34
C TYR A 107 32.80 -0.94 -12.39
N ASP A 108 32.45 -0.38 -13.55
CA ASP A 108 31.18 0.35 -13.71
C ASP A 108 30.00 -0.61 -13.56
N ALA A 109 30.10 -1.80 -14.14
CA ALA A 109 29.10 -2.84 -14.01
C ALA A 109 29.02 -3.40 -12.58
N GLU A 110 30.17 -3.59 -11.91
CA GLU A 110 30.22 -4.01 -10.51
C GLU A 110 29.54 -2.98 -9.59
N ALA A 111 29.90 -1.69 -9.74
CA ALA A 111 29.32 -0.59 -8.98
C ALA A 111 27.79 -0.52 -9.18
N LEU A 112 27.31 -0.67 -10.41
CA LEU A 112 25.89 -0.69 -10.74
C LEU A 112 25.19 -1.90 -10.09
N CYS A 113 25.79 -3.09 -10.21
CA CYS A 113 25.27 -4.31 -9.61
C CYS A 113 25.18 -4.20 -8.08
N HIS A 114 26.19 -3.63 -7.43
CA HIS A 114 26.21 -3.44 -5.98
C HIS A 114 25.17 -2.40 -5.53
N LYS A 115 25.12 -1.25 -6.20
CA LYS A 115 24.20 -0.15 -5.89
C LYS A 115 22.73 -0.58 -5.97
N TYR A 116 22.37 -1.30 -7.03
CA TYR A 116 20.98 -1.70 -7.31
C TYR A 116 20.65 -3.15 -6.95
N LYS A 117 21.62 -3.89 -6.37
CA LYS A 117 21.50 -5.31 -5.98
C LYS A 117 21.04 -6.21 -7.14
N ILE A 118 21.51 -5.91 -8.35
CA ILE A 118 21.27 -6.71 -9.56
C ILE A 118 22.46 -7.63 -9.84
N SER A 119 22.22 -8.74 -10.54
CA SER A 119 23.22 -9.78 -10.77
C SER A 119 23.79 -9.78 -12.19
N GLY A 120 23.64 -8.68 -12.92
CA GLY A 120 24.20 -8.46 -14.24
C GLY A 120 23.44 -7.44 -15.06
N VAL A 121 24.08 -6.95 -16.11
CA VAL A 121 23.65 -5.78 -16.88
C VAL A 121 23.68 -6.13 -18.37
N PRO A 122 22.62 -5.88 -19.16
CA PRO A 122 22.65 -5.88 -20.62
C PRO A 122 23.65 -4.83 -21.12
N ILE A 123 24.34 -5.15 -22.22
CA ILE A 123 25.28 -4.24 -22.86
C ILE A 123 24.71 -3.82 -24.21
N CYS A 124 24.57 -2.52 -24.41
CA CYS A 124 24.02 -1.95 -25.62
C CYS A 124 25.07 -1.07 -26.31
N ASP A 125 24.97 -0.93 -27.64
CA ASP A 125 25.72 0.08 -28.36
C ASP A 125 25.18 1.51 -28.08
N GLU A 126 25.78 2.52 -28.71
CA GLU A 126 25.41 3.93 -28.54
C GLU A 126 23.97 4.22 -29.00
N ASP A 127 23.43 3.40 -29.91
CA ASP A 127 22.06 3.52 -30.43
C ASP A 127 21.04 2.79 -29.55
N GLY A 128 21.48 2.00 -28.55
CA GLY A 128 20.61 1.23 -27.64
C GLY A 128 20.29 -0.18 -28.15
N LYS A 129 20.99 -0.68 -29.16
CA LYS A 129 20.87 -2.05 -29.65
C LYS A 129 21.65 -3.01 -28.76
N LEU A 130 21.05 -4.13 -28.41
CA LEU A 130 21.68 -5.12 -27.53
C LEU A 130 22.88 -5.79 -28.25
N VAL A 131 24.07 -5.73 -27.65
CA VAL A 131 25.30 -6.32 -28.18
C VAL A 131 25.94 -7.34 -27.26
N GLY A 132 25.47 -7.46 -26.02
CA GLY A 132 25.98 -8.43 -25.06
C GLY A 132 25.28 -8.39 -23.72
N ILE A 133 25.78 -9.20 -22.79
CA ILE A 133 25.36 -9.19 -21.39
C ILE A 133 26.59 -9.46 -20.51
N LEU A 134 26.70 -8.75 -19.39
CA LEU A 134 27.70 -8.98 -18.35
C LEU A 134 27.00 -9.35 -17.04
N THR A 135 27.34 -10.51 -16.48
CA THR A 135 26.66 -11.05 -15.29
C THR A 135 27.65 -11.27 -14.15
N ASN A 136 27.13 -11.45 -12.92
CA ASN A 136 27.97 -11.82 -11.78
C ASN A 136 28.75 -13.13 -12.02
N ARG A 137 28.28 -14.02 -12.90
CA ARG A 137 29.00 -15.24 -13.27
C ARG A 137 30.27 -14.91 -14.03
N ASP A 138 30.21 -13.95 -14.96
CA ASP A 138 31.33 -13.48 -15.75
C ASP A 138 32.36 -12.73 -14.88
N MET A 139 31.88 -11.97 -13.89
CA MET A 139 32.70 -11.16 -12.99
C MET A 139 33.26 -11.92 -11.77
N ARG A 140 32.72 -13.12 -11.45
CA ARG A 140 32.98 -13.84 -10.18
C ARG A 140 34.45 -14.11 -9.88
N PHE A 141 35.24 -14.36 -10.89
CA PHE A 141 36.66 -14.72 -10.76
C PHE A 141 37.61 -13.64 -11.32
N MET A 142 37.07 -12.45 -11.62
CA MET A 142 37.88 -11.33 -12.07
C MET A 142 38.72 -10.78 -10.92
N THR A 143 39.97 -10.59 -11.16
CA THR A 143 40.93 -9.96 -10.22
C THR A 143 41.26 -8.53 -10.62
N ASP A 144 41.03 -8.18 -11.88
CA ASP A 144 41.20 -6.83 -12.41
C ASP A 144 39.87 -6.38 -13.03
N PHE A 145 39.31 -5.30 -12.54
CA PHE A 145 38.08 -4.68 -13.03
C PHE A 145 38.32 -3.49 -13.97
N ASN A 146 39.60 -3.14 -14.23
CA ASN A 146 39.98 -2.12 -15.22
C ASN A 146 39.97 -2.65 -16.66
N ILE A 147 39.26 -3.71 -16.92
CA ILE A 147 39.10 -4.31 -18.24
C ILE A 147 37.80 -3.76 -18.88
N LYS A 148 37.85 -3.47 -20.19
CA LYS A 148 36.66 -3.02 -20.92
C LYS A 148 35.62 -4.12 -20.99
N ILE A 149 34.34 -3.75 -20.88
CA ILE A 149 33.21 -4.68 -20.90
C ILE A 149 33.22 -5.55 -22.17
N LYS A 150 33.56 -5.00 -23.32
CA LYS A 150 33.62 -5.73 -24.60
C LYS A 150 34.56 -6.96 -24.60
N ASP A 151 35.53 -6.98 -23.69
CA ASP A 151 36.55 -8.04 -23.61
C ASP A 151 36.09 -9.17 -22.66
N VAL A 152 35.09 -8.94 -21.83
CA VAL A 152 34.61 -9.87 -20.77
C VAL A 152 33.10 -10.19 -20.85
N MET A 153 32.34 -9.46 -21.64
CA MET A 153 30.89 -9.71 -21.80
C MET A 153 30.62 -10.97 -22.61
N THR A 154 29.52 -11.63 -22.33
CA THR A 154 28.94 -12.66 -23.22
C THR A 154 28.31 -11.98 -24.43
N LYS A 155 28.84 -12.20 -25.62
CA LYS A 155 28.35 -11.65 -26.91
C LYS A 155 27.99 -12.71 -27.93
N ASP A 156 28.65 -13.86 -27.86
CA ASP A 156 28.40 -14.98 -28.78
C ASP A 156 27.23 -15.82 -28.26
N ASN A 157 26.32 -16.22 -29.16
CA ASN A 157 25.13 -17.02 -28.86
C ASN A 157 24.21 -16.37 -27.81
N LEU A 158 24.10 -15.04 -27.86
CA LEU A 158 23.24 -14.28 -26.94
C LEU A 158 21.77 -14.72 -27.09
N VAL A 159 21.21 -15.25 -26.02
CA VAL A 159 19.80 -15.71 -26.01
C VAL A 159 18.91 -14.52 -25.69
N THR A 160 17.99 -14.21 -26.58
CA THR A 160 16.99 -13.14 -26.46
C THR A 160 15.59 -13.66 -26.72
N ALA A 161 14.57 -12.87 -26.40
CA ALA A 161 13.19 -13.14 -26.76
C ALA A 161 12.50 -11.86 -27.26
N PRO A 162 11.40 -11.98 -28.02
CA PRO A 162 10.66 -10.80 -28.49
C PRO A 162 9.90 -10.11 -27.34
N VAL A 163 9.61 -8.82 -27.55
CA VAL A 163 8.70 -8.07 -26.67
C VAL A 163 7.34 -8.77 -26.62
N GLY A 164 6.75 -8.85 -25.43
CA GLY A 164 5.48 -9.55 -25.21
C GLY A 164 5.64 -11.03 -24.79
N THR A 165 6.88 -11.54 -24.68
CA THR A 165 7.15 -12.86 -24.11
C THR A 165 6.57 -12.97 -22.70
N THR A 166 5.72 -13.99 -22.46
CA THR A 166 5.14 -14.23 -21.11
C THR A 166 6.17 -14.81 -20.15
N LEU A 167 5.93 -14.68 -18.84
CA LEU A 167 6.83 -15.26 -17.83
C LEU A 167 6.96 -16.78 -17.96
N GLU A 168 5.90 -17.49 -18.36
CA GLU A 168 5.96 -18.94 -18.57
C GLU A 168 6.82 -19.31 -19.79
N GLN A 169 6.70 -18.57 -20.88
CA GLN A 169 7.57 -18.73 -22.05
C GLN A 169 9.02 -18.41 -21.71
N ALA A 170 9.24 -17.31 -20.98
CA ALA A 170 10.58 -16.93 -20.50
C ALA A 170 11.20 -18.01 -19.62
N LYS A 171 10.43 -18.61 -18.71
CA LYS A 171 10.88 -19.72 -17.86
C LYS A 171 11.39 -20.90 -18.68
N GLN A 172 10.67 -21.29 -19.73
CA GLN A 172 11.08 -22.39 -20.60
C GLN A 172 12.38 -22.06 -21.35
N ILE A 173 12.55 -20.81 -21.83
CA ILE A 173 13.77 -20.37 -22.50
C ILE A 173 14.95 -20.35 -21.51
N LEU A 174 14.77 -19.76 -20.32
CA LEU A 174 15.79 -19.72 -19.29
C LEU A 174 16.26 -21.11 -18.87
N MET A 175 15.33 -22.06 -18.68
CA MET A 175 15.62 -23.46 -18.35
C MET A 175 16.37 -24.16 -19.49
N LYS A 176 15.90 -24.05 -20.74
CA LYS A 176 16.49 -24.68 -21.92
C LYS A 176 17.93 -24.26 -22.13
N HIS A 177 18.21 -22.96 -21.97
CA HIS A 177 19.53 -22.38 -22.21
C HIS A 177 20.40 -22.26 -20.94
N ARG A 178 19.87 -22.66 -19.77
CA ARG A 178 20.54 -22.61 -18.46
C ARG A 178 21.09 -21.20 -18.13
N ILE A 179 20.30 -20.16 -18.46
CA ILE A 179 20.61 -18.76 -18.20
C ILE A 179 19.68 -18.20 -17.15
N GLU A 180 20.10 -17.14 -16.47
CA GLU A 180 19.35 -16.48 -15.38
C GLU A 180 18.64 -15.21 -15.84
N LYS A 181 19.01 -14.69 -17.02
CA LYS A 181 18.51 -13.42 -17.56
C LYS A 181 18.20 -13.57 -19.03
N LEU A 182 17.06 -13.04 -19.42
CA LEU A 182 16.53 -13.09 -20.78
C LEU A 182 16.24 -11.64 -21.24
N PRO A 183 17.15 -11.03 -22.03
CA PRO A 183 16.86 -9.76 -22.66
C PRO A 183 15.71 -9.86 -23.65
N LEU A 184 14.81 -8.89 -23.62
CA LEU A 184 13.73 -8.75 -24.60
C LEU A 184 14.12 -7.67 -25.61
N VAL A 185 14.05 -8.03 -26.88
CA VAL A 185 14.41 -7.14 -27.99
C VAL A 185 13.25 -6.97 -28.96
N ASP A 186 13.21 -5.82 -29.63
CA ASP A 186 12.31 -5.61 -30.76
C ASP A 186 12.87 -6.23 -32.06
N GLU A 187 12.12 -6.11 -33.15
CA GLU A 187 12.46 -6.67 -34.46
C GLU A 187 13.82 -6.12 -35.00
N ASN A 188 14.26 -4.96 -34.53
CA ASN A 188 15.50 -4.33 -34.95
C ASN A 188 16.67 -4.65 -33.99
N GLY A 189 16.42 -5.40 -32.90
CA GLY A 189 17.41 -5.82 -31.92
C GLY A 189 17.66 -4.78 -30.80
N TYR A 190 16.82 -3.76 -30.68
CA TYR A 190 16.90 -2.81 -29.56
C TYR A 190 16.40 -3.43 -28.27
N LEU A 191 17.11 -3.19 -27.18
CA LEU A 191 16.71 -3.65 -25.86
C LEU A 191 15.42 -2.95 -25.41
N ARG A 192 14.37 -3.74 -25.09
CA ARG A 192 13.06 -3.27 -24.66
C ARG A 192 12.66 -3.81 -23.30
N GLY A 193 13.41 -4.77 -22.77
CA GLY A 193 13.13 -5.34 -21.47
C GLY A 193 14.13 -6.40 -21.05
N LEU A 194 13.97 -6.86 -19.82
CA LEU A 194 14.75 -7.95 -19.23
C LEU A 194 13.85 -8.76 -18.31
N ILE A 195 13.86 -10.08 -18.45
CA ILE A 195 13.23 -11.03 -17.53
C ILE A 195 14.34 -11.79 -16.81
N THR A 196 14.24 -11.93 -15.48
CA THR A 196 15.18 -12.72 -14.71
C THR A 196 14.51 -13.92 -14.05
N ILE A 197 15.29 -14.96 -13.73
CA ILE A 197 14.80 -16.13 -13.01
C ILE A 197 14.20 -15.74 -11.65
N LYS A 198 14.79 -14.73 -10.97
CA LYS A 198 14.29 -14.21 -9.70
C LYS A 198 12.88 -13.62 -9.81
N ASP A 199 12.55 -12.96 -10.91
CA ASP A 199 11.22 -12.38 -11.13
C ASP A 199 10.18 -13.49 -11.30
N ILE A 200 10.55 -14.58 -11.97
CA ILE A 200 9.70 -15.77 -12.12
C ILE A 200 9.51 -16.47 -10.77
N GLU A 201 10.60 -16.69 -10.00
CA GLU A 201 10.53 -17.30 -8.67
C GLU A 201 9.64 -16.49 -7.73
N LYS A 202 9.76 -15.16 -7.73
CA LYS A 202 8.91 -14.28 -6.93
C LYS A 202 7.45 -14.31 -7.36
N SER A 203 7.17 -14.40 -8.66
CA SER A 203 5.80 -14.54 -9.16
C SER A 203 5.15 -15.84 -8.68
N VAL A 204 5.92 -16.94 -8.59
CA VAL A 204 5.45 -18.21 -8.03
C VAL A 204 5.30 -18.15 -6.51
N GLN A 205 6.23 -17.49 -5.84
CA GLN A 205 6.23 -17.34 -4.37
C GLN A 205 5.09 -16.44 -3.88
N TYR A 206 4.74 -15.38 -4.63
CA TYR A 206 3.72 -14.39 -4.27
C TYR A 206 2.61 -14.31 -5.34
N PRO A 207 1.81 -15.36 -5.52
CA PRO A 207 0.81 -15.43 -6.60
C PRO A 207 -0.32 -14.40 -6.40
N ASN A 208 -0.53 -13.93 -5.17
CA ASN A 208 -1.56 -12.95 -4.82
C ASN A 208 -1.11 -11.49 -4.99
N SER A 209 0.13 -11.23 -5.44
CA SER A 209 0.68 -9.88 -5.53
C SER A 209 -0.20 -8.94 -6.35
N ALA A 210 -0.41 -7.72 -5.84
CA ALA A 210 -1.05 -6.65 -6.59
C ALA A 210 -0.02 -5.99 -7.52
N ARG A 211 -0.31 -6.03 -8.84
CA ARG A 211 0.63 -5.59 -9.89
C ARG A 211 -0.04 -4.63 -10.87
N ASP A 212 0.78 -3.74 -11.42
CA ASP A 212 0.37 -2.86 -12.52
C ASP A 212 0.36 -3.63 -13.86
N SER A 213 -0.05 -2.94 -14.93
CA SER A 213 -0.10 -3.52 -16.28
C SER A 213 1.27 -3.95 -16.84
N MET A 214 2.36 -3.48 -16.24
CA MET A 214 3.73 -3.88 -16.59
C MET A 214 4.27 -5.00 -15.69
N GLY A 215 3.45 -5.57 -14.81
CA GLY A 215 3.81 -6.63 -13.88
C GLY A 215 4.62 -6.19 -12.66
N ARG A 216 4.79 -4.88 -12.42
CA ARG A 216 5.47 -4.33 -11.25
C ARG A 216 4.52 -4.24 -10.06
N LEU A 217 5.05 -4.34 -8.84
CA LEU A 217 4.25 -4.10 -7.64
C LEU A 217 3.63 -2.70 -7.65
N ILE A 218 2.38 -2.61 -7.23
CA ILE A 218 1.70 -1.31 -7.10
C ILE A 218 2.06 -0.63 -5.78
N CYS A 219 2.13 0.70 -5.82
CA CYS A 219 2.24 1.53 -4.63
C CYS A 219 1.52 2.87 -4.80
N ALA A 220 1.08 3.42 -3.68
CA ALA A 220 0.57 4.78 -3.60
C ALA A 220 1.56 5.66 -2.82
N ALA A 221 1.46 6.96 -2.97
CA ALA A 221 2.25 7.90 -2.20
C ALA A 221 1.40 9.09 -1.74
N ALA A 222 1.63 9.52 -0.49
CA ALA A 222 0.91 10.63 0.10
C ALA A 222 1.43 11.97 -0.43
N ILE A 223 0.50 12.88 -0.68
CA ILE A 223 0.74 14.29 -0.99
C ILE A 223 -0.07 15.18 -0.03
N GLY A 224 0.37 16.40 0.19
CA GLY A 224 -0.34 17.40 1.02
C GLY A 224 -0.95 18.50 0.16
N ALA A 225 -1.77 19.36 0.76
CA ALA A 225 -2.31 20.55 0.09
C ALA A 225 -1.38 21.78 0.28
N THR A 226 -0.10 21.58 0.08
CA THR A 226 0.98 22.55 0.23
C THR A 226 1.30 23.26 -1.09
N SER A 227 2.11 24.32 -1.03
CA SER A 227 2.52 25.07 -2.24
C SER A 227 3.30 24.21 -3.24
N ASP A 228 4.06 23.22 -2.77
CA ASP A 228 4.89 22.28 -3.52
C ASP A 228 4.15 21.01 -4.02
N VAL A 229 2.83 20.95 -3.88
CA VAL A 229 2.04 19.74 -4.19
C VAL A 229 2.25 19.23 -5.61
N LEU A 230 2.38 20.12 -6.61
CA LEU A 230 2.61 19.70 -8.00
C LEU A 230 4.03 19.22 -8.24
N ASP A 231 5.04 19.82 -7.61
CA ASP A 231 6.44 19.40 -7.73
C ASP A 231 6.61 18.00 -7.12
N ARG A 232 6.00 17.75 -5.94
CA ARG A 232 5.98 16.45 -5.31
C ARG A 232 5.23 15.42 -6.16
N ALA A 233 4.06 15.76 -6.68
CA ALA A 233 3.30 14.88 -7.56
C ALA A 233 4.06 14.54 -8.84
N ALA A 234 4.77 15.50 -9.44
CA ALA A 234 5.59 15.28 -10.63
C ALA A 234 6.74 14.30 -10.38
N ALA A 235 7.50 14.48 -9.29
CA ALA A 235 8.58 13.57 -8.93
C ALA A 235 8.08 12.14 -8.63
N LEU A 236 6.93 12.00 -7.98
CA LEU A 236 6.29 10.71 -7.72
C LEU A 236 5.77 10.06 -9.00
N ALA A 237 5.21 10.84 -9.93
CA ALA A 237 4.77 10.37 -11.24
C ALA A 237 5.95 9.85 -12.06
N GLU A 238 7.08 10.55 -12.07
CA GLU A 238 8.32 10.13 -12.74
C GLU A 238 8.86 8.82 -12.13
N ALA A 239 8.77 8.65 -10.81
CA ALA A 239 9.12 7.40 -10.13
C ALA A 239 8.13 6.25 -10.42
N GLY A 240 7.00 6.53 -11.08
CA GLY A 240 6.02 5.53 -11.53
C GLY A 240 4.98 5.14 -10.47
N VAL A 241 4.59 6.06 -9.57
CA VAL A 241 3.52 5.82 -8.59
C VAL A 241 2.20 5.48 -9.28
N ASP A 242 1.42 4.56 -8.70
CA ASP A 242 0.13 4.14 -9.27
C ASP A 242 -1.03 5.02 -8.79
N ALA A 243 -0.93 5.58 -7.59
CA ALA A 243 -1.91 6.53 -7.07
C ALA A 243 -1.27 7.60 -6.17
N PHE A 244 -1.81 8.80 -6.25
CA PHE A 244 -1.62 9.82 -5.22
C PHE A 244 -2.67 9.65 -4.11
N VAL A 245 -2.27 9.90 -2.86
CA VAL A 245 -3.17 10.00 -1.73
C VAL A 245 -3.07 11.41 -1.16
N LEU A 246 -4.03 12.28 -1.48
CA LEU A 246 -4.11 13.60 -0.87
C LEU A 246 -4.68 13.43 0.54
N ASP A 247 -3.79 13.53 1.52
CA ASP A 247 -4.03 13.15 2.89
C ASP A 247 -4.12 14.39 3.82
N SER A 248 -5.30 14.61 4.40
CA SER A 248 -5.60 15.75 5.27
C SER A 248 -6.43 15.32 6.47
N ALA A 249 -6.32 16.06 7.58
CA ALA A 249 -7.17 15.87 8.75
C ALA A 249 -8.64 16.23 8.46
N HIS A 250 -8.90 17.13 7.48
CA HIS A 250 -10.24 17.54 7.08
C HIS A 250 -10.32 17.77 5.57
N GLY A 251 -10.72 16.72 4.83
CA GLY A 251 -10.83 16.74 3.38
C GLY A 251 -11.90 17.68 2.81
N HIS A 252 -12.95 17.97 3.60
CA HIS A 252 -14.05 18.88 3.20
C HIS A 252 -13.70 20.35 3.47
N SER A 253 -12.47 20.78 3.17
CA SER A 253 -12.05 22.17 3.26
C SER A 253 -11.75 22.75 1.88
N ALA A 254 -11.98 24.05 1.70
CA ALA A 254 -11.84 24.72 0.40
C ALA A 254 -10.41 24.57 -0.20
N ASN A 255 -9.37 24.59 0.65
CA ASN A 255 -8.00 24.43 0.21
C ASN A 255 -7.74 22.99 -0.30
N ILE A 256 -8.26 21.99 0.40
CA ILE A 256 -8.12 20.59 -0.01
C ILE A 256 -8.86 20.35 -1.33
N LEU A 257 -10.11 20.81 -1.46
CA LEU A 257 -10.89 20.66 -2.70
C LEU A 257 -10.19 21.29 -3.90
N LYS A 258 -9.62 22.51 -3.73
CA LYS A 258 -8.81 23.15 -4.76
C LYS A 258 -7.57 22.33 -5.13
N SER A 259 -6.89 21.76 -4.14
CA SER A 259 -5.69 20.94 -4.35
C SER A 259 -6.03 19.63 -5.07
N VAL A 260 -7.15 18.98 -4.73
CA VAL A 260 -7.67 17.81 -5.46
C VAL A 260 -7.87 18.16 -6.94
N SER A 261 -8.61 19.23 -7.25
CA SER A 261 -8.85 19.65 -8.63
C SER A 261 -7.56 20.01 -9.37
N LYS A 262 -6.61 20.68 -8.70
CA LYS A 262 -5.33 21.07 -9.27
C LYS A 262 -4.46 19.86 -9.62
N VAL A 263 -4.36 18.88 -8.72
CA VAL A 263 -3.58 17.65 -8.95
C VAL A 263 -4.23 16.80 -10.02
N LYS A 264 -5.56 16.64 -9.99
CA LYS A 264 -6.27 15.82 -10.99
C LYS A 264 -6.18 16.43 -12.40
N ALA A 265 -6.23 17.76 -12.53
CA ALA A 265 -6.04 18.45 -13.80
C ALA A 265 -4.61 18.28 -14.35
N ALA A 266 -3.59 18.31 -13.49
CA ALA A 266 -2.19 18.16 -13.89
C ALA A 266 -1.82 16.69 -14.22
N PHE A 267 -2.43 15.71 -13.54
CA PHE A 267 -2.12 14.28 -13.68
C PHE A 267 -3.40 13.45 -13.89
N PRO A 268 -4.14 13.64 -15.01
CA PRO A 268 -5.44 13.00 -15.22
C PRO A 268 -5.40 11.47 -15.27
N ASN A 269 -4.26 10.89 -15.64
CA ASN A 269 -4.07 9.46 -15.81
C ASN A 269 -3.62 8.73 -14.53
N ILE A 270 -3.23 9.45 -13.48
CA ILE A 270 -2.87 8.86 -12.19
C ILE A 270 -4.08 8.90 -11.28
N SER A 271 -4.38 7.78 -10.63
CA SER A 271 -5.47 7.71 -9.67
C SER A 271 -5.24 8.64 -8.48
N LEU A 272 -6.27 9.38 -8.07
CA LEU A 272 -6.23 10.29 -6.93
C LEU A 272 -7.22 9.84 -5.85
N ILE A 273 -6.68 9.38 -4.74
CA ILE A 273 -7.42 9.08 -3.51
C ILE A 273 -7.38 10.33 -2.64
N ALA A 274 -8.52 10.80 -2.14
CA ALA A 274 -8.57 12.01 -1.33
C ALA A 274 -9.31 11.79 -0.01
N GLY A 275 -8.89 12.46 1.05
CA GLY A 275 -9.50 12.41 2.39
C GLY A 275 -8.72 13.22 3.43
N ASN A 276 -9.18 13.17 4.73
CA ASN A 276 -10.27 12.33 5.20
C ASN A 276 -11.58 13.12 5.31
N VAL A 277 -12.65 12.42 5.09
CA VAL A 277 -14.02 12.92 5.34
C VAL A 277 -14.78 11.93 6.23
N ALA A 278 -15.95 12.33 6.71
CA ALA A 278 -16.79 11.48 7.57
C ALA A 278 -18.30 11.67 7.31
N THR A 279 -18.66 12.34 6.20
CA THR A 279 -20.06 12.69 5.86
C THR A 279 -20.32 12.51 4.37
N ALA A 280 -21.59 12.33 3.99
CA ALA A 280 -22.02 12.27 2.60
C ALA A 280 -21.64 13.55 1.84
N ASP A 281 -21.88 14.74 2.42
CA ASP A 281 -21.56 16.02 1.79
C ASP A 281 -20.04 16.17 1.53
N GLY A 282 -19.20 15.79 2.51
CA GLY A 282 -17.74 15.80 2.34
C GLY A 282 -17.28 14.82 1.25
N THR A 283 -17.91 13.65 1.18
CA THR A 283 -17.66 12.66 0.14
C THR A 283 -18.00 13.20 -1.24
N LYS A 284 -19.22 13.76 -1.39
CA LYS A 284 -19.67 14.40 -2.63
C LYS A 284 -18.71 15.50 -3.08
N ALA A 285 -18.31 16.39 -2.15
CA ALA A 285 -17.41 17.49 -2.45
C ALA A 285 -16.05 17.04 -2.99
N LEU A 286 -15.48 15.95 -2.43
CA LEU A 286 -14.23 15.37 -2.94
C LEU A 286 -14.39 14.75 -4.33
N ILE A 287 -15.52 14.06 -4.57
CA ILE A 287 -15.85 13.48 -5.89
C ILE A 287 -16.03 14.60 -6.94
N ASP A 288 -16.79 15.64 -6.62
CA ASP A 288 -16.98 16.78 -7.49
C ASP A 288 -15.67 17.52 -7.80
N ALA A 289 -14.71 17.49 -6.87
CA ALA A 289 -13.37 18.03 -7.07
C ALA A 289 -12.45 17.14 -7.93
N GLY A 290 -12.85 15.91 -8.23
CA GLY A 290 -12.13 14.99 -9.12
C GLY A 290 -11.41 13.83 -8.43
N ALA A 291 -11.74 13.48 -7.19
CA ALA A 291 -11.21 12.29 -6.52
C ALA A 291 -11.73 11.00 -7.19
N ASP A 292 -10.84 10.04 -7.45
CA ASP A 292 -11.18 8.73 -8.00
C ASP A 292 -11.54 7.71 -6.92
N CYS A 293 -11.22 8.00 -5.65
CA CYS A 293 -11.58 7.22 -4.48
C CYS A 293 -11.57 8.12 -3.24
N VAL A 294 -12.45 7.87 -2.27
CA VAL A 294 -12.58 8.70 -1.06
C VAL A 294 -12.15 7.94 0.18
N LYS A 295 -11.29 8.55 1.01
CA LYS A 295 -10.81 8.01 2.27
C LYS A 295 -11.60 8.58 3.44
N VAL A 296 -12.20 7.69 4.26
CA VAL A 296 -13.20 8.00 5.28
C VAL A 296 -12.71 7.67 6.68
N GLY A 297 -12.74 8.67 7.56
CA GLY A 297 -12.40 8.51 8.97
C GLY A 297 -11.85 9.79 9.59
N ILE A 298 -12.59 10.39 10.54
CA ILE A 298 -12.17 11.54 11.34
C ILE A 298 -12.09 11.11 12.80
N GLY A 299 -10.86 10.95 13.30
CA GLY A 299 -10.58 10.64 14.70
C GLY A 299 -10.75 9.20 15.17
N PRO A 300 -10.91 8.13 14.32
CA PRO A 300 -11.07 6.76 14.83
C PRO A 300 -9.73 6.07 15.14
N GLY A 301 -8.60 6.61 14.69
CA GLY A 301 -7.28 6.00 14.87
C GLY A 301 -6.89 5.85 16.33
N SER A 302 -6.18 4.76 16.68
CA SER A 302 -5.80 4.41 18.06
C SER A 302 -4.89 5.43 18.77
N ILE A 303 -4.18 6.25 18.01
CA ILE A 303 -3.28 7.30 18.50
C ILE A 303 -3.72 8.71 18.10
N CYS A 304 -4.94 8.83 17.56
CA CYS A 304 -5.56 10.11 17.23
C CYS A 304 -6.29 10.69 18.44
N THR A 305 -6.07 11.98 18.70
CA THR A 305 -6.76 12.72 19.77
C THR A 305 -7.66 13.84 19.25
N THR A 306 -7.91 13.91 17.95
CA THR A 306 -8.77 14.93 17.32
C THR A 306 -10.15 15.04 18.01
N ARG A 307 -10.78 13.89 18.32
CA ARG A 307 -12.09 13.88 18.99
C ARG A 307 -12.05 14.46 20.40
N VAL A 308 -10.92 14.32 21.10
CA VAL A 308 -10.74 14.82 22.48
C VAL A 308 -10.28 16.27 22.48
N VAL A 309 -9.35 16.63 21.59
CA VAL A 309 -8.74 17.96 21.55
C VAL A 309 -9.63 18.97 20.82
N ALA A 310 -10.18 18.58 19.66
CA ALA A 310 -11.00 19.46 18.83
C ALA A 310 -12.51 19.24 19.02
N GLY A 311 -12.94 18.11 19.64
CA GLY A 311 -14.35 17.75 19.79
C GLY A 311 -15.02 17.32 18.48
N ILE A 312 -14.25 16.96 17.44
CA ILE A 312 -14.73 16.69 16.09
C ILE A 312 -14.54 15.20 15.73
N GLY A 313 -15.54 14.61 15.14
CA GLY A 313 -15.49 13.24 14.63
C GLY A 313 -16.86 12.66 14.37
N VAL A 314 -16.90 11.54 13.63
CA VAL A 314 -18.09 10.71 13.42
C VAL A 314 -17.71 9.27 13.74
N PRO A 315 -18.52 8.50 14.48
CA PRO A 315 -18.30 7.08 14.70
C PRO A 315 -18.16 6.31 13.39
N GLN A 316 -17.23 5.37 13.31
CA GLN A 316 -16.67 4.92 12.03
C GLN A 316 -17.64 4.14 11.15
N ILE A 317 -18.52 3.30 11.71
CA ILE A 317 -19.56 2.60 10.93
C ILE A 317 -20.48 3.62 10.25
N THR A 318 -20.95 4.62 11.01
CA THR A 318 -21.80 5.68 10.45
C THR A 318 -21.08 6.48 9.37
N ALA A 319 -19.83 6.86 9.61
CA ALA A 319 -19.04 7.62 8.64
C ALA A 319 -18.85 6.84 7.33
N VAL A 320 -18.50 5.55 7.41
CA VAL A 320 -18.32 4.68 6.25
C VAL A 320 -19.65 4.49 5.50
N TYR A 321 -20.71 4.16 6.22
CA TYR A 321 -22.01 3.90 5.62
C TYR A 321 -22.57 5.12 4.87
N ASP A 322 -22.54 6.31 5.48
CA ASP A 322 -23.01 7.55 4.83
C ASP A 322 -22.17 7.90 3.60
N SER A 323 -20.86 7.80 3.73
CA SER A 323 -19.92 8.11 2.65
C SER A 323 -20.03 7.10 1.50
N ALA A 324 -20.19 5.81 1.81
CA ALA A 324 -20.33 4.76 0.79
C ALA A 324 -21.64 4.89 0.01
N ASN A 325 -22.75 5.20 0.70
CA ASN A 325 -24.05 5.44 0.04
C ASN A 325 -24.00 6.65 -0.91
N GLU A 326 -23.26 7.69 -0.57
CA GLU A 326 -23.08 8.84 -1.46
C GLU A 326 -22.16 8.47 -2.63
N ALA A 327 -21.01 7.86 -2.35
CA ALA A 327 -20.01 7.49 -3.36
C ALA A 327 -20.55 6.49 -4.40
N ALA A 328 -21.42 5.57 -3.97
CA ALA A 328 -22.06 4.58 -4.85
C ALA A 328 -22.90 5.24 -5.96
N LYS A 329 -23.54 6.39 -5.72
CA LYS A 329 -24.27 7.15 -6.74
C LYS A 329 -23.40 7.60 -7.89
N HIS A 330 -22.10 7.70 -7.66
CA HIS A 330 -21.08 8.17 -8.62
C HIS A 330 -20.18 7.03 -9.13
N GLY A 331 -20.41 5.79 -8.66
CA GLY A 331 -19.54 4.64 -8.98
C GLY A 331 -18.12 4.78 -8.41
N ILE A 332 -17.97 5.49 -7.29
CA ILE A 332 -16.68 5.76 -6.63
C ILE A 332 -16.55 4.89 -5.40
N ALA A 333 -15.38 4.29 -5.20
CA ALA A 333 -15.08 3.47 -4.03
C ALA A 333 -14.74 4.34 -2.80
N VAL A 334 -14.97 3.77 -1.60
CA VAL A 334 -14.52 4.36 -0.34
C VAL A 334 -13.57 3.44 0.41
N ILE A 335 -12.64 4.03 1.16
CA ILE A 335 -11.69 3.35 2.03
C ILE A 335 -12.02 3.69 3.47
N ALA A 336 -12.23 2.67 4.32
CA ALA A 336 -12.41 2.86 5.75
C ALA A 336 -11.05 3.01 6.45
N ASP A 337 -10.73 4.22 6.91
CA ASP A 337 -9.43 4.56 7.50
C ASP A 337 -9.54 4.73 9.02
N GLY A 338 -8.90 3.81 9.74
CA GLY A 338 -8.76 3.85 11.19
C GLY A 338 -9.88 3.14 11.98
N GLY A 339 -9.60 2.90 13.25
CA GLY A 339 -10.51 2.28 14.21
C GLY A 339 -10.51 0.75 14.20
N ILE A 340 -9.80 0.10 13.28
CA ILE A 340 -9.78 -1.35 13.12
C ILE A 340 -8.75 -1.96 14.06
N LYS A 341 -9.19 -2.86 14.96
CA LYS A 341 -8.42 -3.58 15.98
C LYS A 341 -8.35 -5.09 15.68
N TYR A 342 -9.42 -5.64 15.12
CA TYR A 342 -9.60 -7.07 14.86
C TYR A 342 -10.11 -7.31 13.43
N SER A 343 -9.96 -8.54 12.94
CA SER A 343 -10.44 -8.94 11.61
C SER A 343 -11.96 -8.82 11.44
N GLY A 344 -12.74 -9.02 12.51
CA GLY A 344 -14.20 -8.85 12.47
C GLY A 344 -14.64 -7.42 12.14
N GLU A 345 -13.82 -6.41 12.50
CA GLU A 345 -14.10 -5.01 12.16
C GLU A 345 -13.84 -4.72 10.68
N ILE A 346 -12.95 -5.50 10.03
CA ILE A 346 -12.79 -5.45 8.57
C ILE A 346 -14.06 -5.89 7.86
N VAL A 347 -14.66 -7.01 8.33
CA VAL A 347 -15.95 -7.50 7.79
C VAL A 347 -17.02 -6.44 7.93
N LYS A 348 -17.12 -5.81 9.10
CA LYS A 348 -18.10 -4.73 9.39
C LYS A 348 -17.86 -3.49 8.53
N ALA A 349 -16.60 -3.09 8.31
CA ALA A 349 -16.26 -1.93 7.49
C ALA A 349 -16.67 -2.15 6.02
N ILE A 350 -16.39 -3.34 5.48
CA ILE A 350 -16.78 -3.70 4.11
C ILE A 350 -18.30 -3.83 3.99
N ALA A 351 -18.96 -4.49 4.94
CA ALA A 351 -20.41 -4.58 4.98
C ALA A 351 -21.09 -3.21 5.06
N ALA A 352 -20.45 -2.20 5.70
CA ALA A 352 -20.91 -0.83 5.70
C ALA A 352 -20.68 -0.08 4.37
N GLY A 353 -20.06 -0.73 3.36
CA GLY A 353 -19.90 -0.23 2.00
C GLY A 353 -18.45 0.14 1.61
N ALA A 354 -17.46 -0.05 2.48
CA ALA A 354 -16.07 0.19 2.12
C ALA A 354 -15.58 -0.84 1.09
N SER A 355 -14.79 -0.39 0.11
CA SER A 355 -14.13 -1.28 -0.85
C SER A 355 -12.79 -1.81 -0.32
N ALA A 356 -12.14 -1.07 0.57
CA ALA A 356 -10.93 -1.48 1.27
C ALA A 356 -10.84 -0.79 2.63
N ILE A 357 -9.91 -1.28 3.43
CA ILE A 357 -9.56 -0.69 4.72
C ILE A 357 -8.16 -0.10 4.68
N MET A 358 -7.92 0.93 5.49
CA MET A 358 -6.57 1.42 5.77
C MET A 358 -6.19 1.11 7.21
N VAL A 359 -5.01 0.50 7.39
CA VAL A 359 -4.50 0.05 8.69
C VAL A 359 -3.17 0.74 9.04
N GLY A 360 -3.06 1.18 10.28
CA GLY A 360 -1.83 1.73 10.87
C GLY A 360 -1.33 0.86 12.01
N SER A 361 -1.99 0.91 13.18
CA SER A 361 -1.57 0.19 14.40
C SER A 361 -1.46 -1.33 14.22
N LEU A 362 -2.32 -1.92 13.39
CA LEU A 362 -2.31 -3.36 13.14
C LEU A 362 -1.01 -3.85 12.49
N VAL A 363 -0.35 -3.02 11.70
CA VAL A 363 0.86 -3.37 10.95
C VAL A 363 2.11 -2.61 11.42
N ALA A 364 1.97 -1.59 12.27
CA ALA A 364 3.10 -0.83 12.80
C ALA A 364 4.10 -1.68 13.61
N GLY A 365 3.65 -2.80 14.18
CA GLY A 365 4.49 -3.77 14.91
C GLY A 365 5.20 -4.78 14.02
N CYS A 366 4.96 -4.79 12.70
CA CYS A 366 5.57 -5.76 11.79
C CYS A 366 7.03 -5.41 11.44
N ASP A 367 7.79 -6.40 11.00
CA ASP A 367 9.21 -6.27 10.64
C ASP A 367 9.46 -5.18 9.59
N GLU A 368 8.53 -5.03 8.66
CA GLU A 368 8.64 -4.15 7.50
C GLU A 368 8.30 -2.68 7.79
N ALA A 369 7.65 -2.40 8.93
CA ALA A 369 7.37 -1.03 9.34
C ALA A 369 8.67 -0.29 9.72
N PRO A 370 8.81 1.02 9.39
CA PRO A 370 10.04 1.76 9.65
C PRO A 370 10.26 2.15 11.12
N GLY A 371 9.23 2.04 11.98
CA GLY A 371 9.34 2.36 13.40
C GLY A 371 10.49 1.58 14.10
N GLU A 372 11.23 2.26 14.97
CA GLU A 372 12.35 1.70 15.69
C GLU A 372 11.92 0.61 16.70
N PHE A 373 12.82 -0.33 16.96
CA PHE A 373 12.60 -1.35 17.98
C PHE A 373 12.87 -0.80 19.38
N GLU A 374 11.99 -1.12 20.31
CA GLU A 374 12.15 -0.86 21.74
C GLU A 374 12.00 -2.16 22.55
N ILE A 375 12.79 -2.30 23.61
CA ILE A 375 12.59 -3.35 24.62
C ILE A 375 11.98 -2.70 25.86
N PHE A 376 10.80 -3.18 26.23
CA PHE A 376 10.11 -2.72 27.43
C PHE A 376 9.57 -3.92 28.22
N GLN A 377 9.88 -3.99 29.51
CA GLN A 377 9.50 -5.11 30.39
C GLN A 377 9.84 -6.49 29.81
N GLY A 378 11.03 -6.62 29.16
CA GLY A 378 11.50 -7.87 28.57
C GLY A 378 10.80 -8.28 27.25
N ARG A 379 9.91 -7.46 26.72
CA ARG A 379 9.19 -7.70 25.45
C ARG A 379 9.64 -6.72 24.37
N ARG A 380 9.55 -7.16 23.12
CA ARG A 380 9.83 -6.30 21.95
C ARG A 380 8.61 -5.50 21.58
N PHE A 381 8.84 -4.21 21.28
CA PHE A 381 7.86 -3.26 20.76
C PHE A 381 8.45 -2.51 19.57
N LYS A 382 7.60 -1.85 18.82
CA LYS A 382 8.02 -0.86 17.81
C LYS A 382 7.39 0.49 18.13
N VAL A 383 8.14 1.56 17.88
CA VAL A 383 7.65 2.93 17.99
C VAL A 383 6.51 3.13 16.99
N TYR A 384 5.43 3.74 17.47
CA TYR A 384 4.28 4.08 16.65
C TYR A 384 3.75 5.46 17.09
N ARG A 385 3.61 6.38 16.14
CA ARG A 385 3.16 7.75 16.44
C ARG A 385 2.11 8.26 15.47
N GLY A 386 1.19 9.08 15.98
CA GLY A 386 0.21 9.79 15.16
C GLY A 386 0.87 10.89 14.33
N MET A 387 0.36 11.12 13.12
CA MET A 387 0.85 12.23 12.27
C MET A 387 0.55 13.60 12.89
N GLY A 388 -0.40 13.70 13.83
CA GLY A 388 -0.67 14.87 14.65
C GLY A 388 0.11 14.94 15.97
N SER A 389 1.08 14.05 16.21
CA SER A 389 1.97 14.13 17.37
C SER A 389 3.03 15.22 17.20
N LEU A 390 3.60 15.69 18.31
CA LEU A 390 4.64 16.72 18.26
C LEU A 390 5.85 16.31 17.44
N GLY A 391 6.31 15.06 17.59
CA GLY A 391 7.45 14.53 16.84
C GLY A 391 7.17 14.41 15.34
N ALA A 392 5.98 13.97 14.93
CA ALA A 392 5.61 13.91 13.52
C ALA A 392 5.46 15.32 12.91
N MET A 393 4.83 16.25 13.64
CA MET A 393 4.66 17.63 13.19
C MET A 393 6.01 18.36 13.07
N ALA A 394 6.96 18.11 13.96
CA ALA A 394 8.30 18.68 13.87
C ALA A 394 9.05 18.23 12.60
N ASN A 395 8.72 17.05 12.07
CA ASN A 395 9.36 16.45 10.90
C ASN A 395 8.60 16.68 9.57
N GLY A 396 7.50 17.47 9.55
CA GLY A 396 6.86 17.88 8.30
C GLY A 396 5.36 17.65 8.17
N SER A 397 4.65 17.06 9.17
CA SER A 397 3.20 16.79 9.06
C SER A 397 2.30 17.95 9.54
N LYS A 398 2.83 19.16 9.73
CA LYS A 398 2.08 20.36 10.19
C LYS A 398 0.96 20.76 9.23
N ASP A 399 1.20 20.63 7.93
CA ASP A 399 0.25 20.96 6.87
C ASP A 399 -1.03 20.11 6.92
N ARG A 400 -0.93 18.85 7.34
CA ARG A 400 -2.08 17.95 7.54
C ARG A 400 -3.09 18.55 8.54
N TYR A 401 -2.61 19.33 9.53
CA TYR A 401 -3.39 19.91 10.60
C TYR A 401 -3.51 21.44 10.51
N PHE A 402 -3.19 22.03 9.35
CA PHE A 402 -3.28 23.48 9.09
C PHE A 402 -2.45 24.33 10.07
N GLN A 403 -1.29 23.83 10.51
CA GLN A 403 -0.43 24.49 11.51
C GLN A 403 0.97 24.83 10.98
N GLU A 404 1.12 25.03 9.66
CA GLU A 404 2.41 25.30 9.00
C GLU A 404 3.12 26.53 9.58
N ASP A 405 2.38 27.62 9.79
CA ASP A 405 2.90 28.91 10.27
C ASP A 405 2.93 29.05 11.79
N ASN A 406 2.47 28.05 12.53
CA ASN A 406 2.33 28.14 13.98
C ASN A 406 3.69 27.99 14.69
N LYS A 407 4.06 28.98 15.55
CA LYS A 407 5.24 28.89 16.42
C LYS A 407 5.08 27.85 17.54
N LYS A 408 3.84 27.66 18.04
CA LYS A 408 3.48 26.61 18.99
C LYS A 408 2.45 25.69 18.36
N LEU A 409 2.68 24.39 18.48
CA LEU A 409 1.81 23.39 17.91
C LEU A 409 0.76 22.93 18.91
N VAL A 410 -0.44 22.62 18.42
CA VAL A 410 -1.51 21.95 19.15
C VAL A 410 -1.59 20.52 18.62
N PRO A 411 -1.08 19.51 19.33
CA PRO A 411 -1.07 18.14 18.84
C PRO A 411 -2.48 17.53 18.87
N GLU A 412 -2.80 16.79 17.83
CA GLU A 412 -4.01 15.97 17.69
C GLU A 412 -3.68 14.48 17.60
N GLY A 413 -2.56 14.08 18.16
CA GLY A 413 -2.09 12.70 18.19
C GLY A 413 -1.03 12.50 19.26
N VAL A 414 -0.84 11.24 19.65
CA VAL A 414 0.14 10.84 20.65
C VAL A 414 1.26 10.00 20.03
N GLU A 415 2.35 9.86 20.76
CA GLU A 415 3.45 8.94 20.47
C GLU A 415 3.37 7.78 21.46
N GLY A 416 3.62 6.57 20.97
CA GLY A 416 3.53 5.37 21.77
C GLY A 416 4.29 4.22 21.13
N ARG A 417 4.01 3.02 21.57
CA ARG A 417 4.59 1.78 21.06
C ARG A 417 3.52 0.72 20.88
N VAL A 418 3.74 -0.17 19.91
CA VAL A 418 2.90 -1.34 19.68
C VAL A 418 3.73 -2.61 19.85
N PRO A 419 3.12 -3.73 20.30
CA PRO A 419 3.81 -5.01 20.37
C PRO A 419 4.39 -5.41 19.02
N TYR A 420 5.60 -5.96 19.05
CA TYR A 420 6.21 -6.58 17.87
C TYR A 420 5.41 -7.81 17.43
N LYS A 421 5.19 -7.95 16.12
CA LYS A 421 4.30 -8.97 15.53
C LYS A 421 4.97 -9.93 14.54
N GLY A 422 6.27 -9.74 14.26
CA GLY A 422 6.96 -10.53 13.22
C GLY A 422 6.63 -10.03 11.79
N PRO A 423 6.72 -10.90 10.78
CA PRO A 423 6.52 -10.51 9.39
C PRO A 423 5.07 -10.09 9.11
N LEU A 424 4.90 -9.15 8.16
CA LEU A 424 3.59 -8.65 7.75
C LEU A 424 2.67 -9.76 7.23
N SER A 425 3.22 -10.73 6.49
CA SER A 425 2.48 -11.86 5.92
C SER A 425 1.64 -12.60 6.95
N ASP A 426 2.17 -12.84 8.15
CA ASP A 426 1.44 -13.53 9.21
C ASP A 426 0.24 -12.71 9.70
N THR A 427 0.43 -11.39 9.83
CA THR A 427 -0.65 -10.47 10.22
C THR A 427 -1.75 -10.43 9.15
N ILE A 428 -1.37 -10.29 7.86
CA ILE A 428 -2.35 -10.26 6.75
C ILE A 428 -3.07 -11.60 6.64
N PHE A 429 -2.36 -12.72 6.80
CA PHE A 429 -2.98 -14.05 6.79
C PHE A 429 -4.11 -14.17 7.82
N GLN A 430 -3.86 -13.74 9.08
CA GLN A 430 -4.88 -13.76 10.13
C GLN A 430 -6.05 -12.81 9.83
N MET A 431 -5.76 -11.61 9.34
CA MET A 431 -6.80 -10.62 8.99
C MET A 431 -7.69 -11.14 7.87
N MET A 432 -7.11 -11.68 6.80
CA MET A 432 -7.87 -12.20 5.65
C MET A 432 -8.58 -13.51 5.98
N GLY A 433 -8.01 -14.33 6.84
CA GLY A 433 -8.69 -15.50 7.39
C GLY A 433 -9.98 -15.12 8.12
N GLY A 434 -9.92 -14.10 8.98
CA GLY A 434 -11.09 -13.57 9.68
C GLY A 434 -12.11 -12.93 8.74
N LEU A 435 -11.67 -12.20 7.71
CA LEU A 435 -12.57 -11.63 6.69
C LEU A 435 -13.31 -12.74 5.93
N ARG A 436 -12.60 -13.76 5.43
CA ARG A 436 -13.19 -14.92 4.77
C ARG A 436 -14.19 -15.66 5.67
N SER A 437 -13.86 -15.83 6.95
CA SER A 437 -14.75 -16.45 7.93
C SER A 437 -16.05 -15.65 8.06
N GLY A 438 -15.96 -14.33 8.26
CA GLY A 438 -17.13 -13.44 8.38
C GLY A 438 -17.98 -13.43 7.11
N MET A 439 -17.38 -13.40 5.93
CA MET A 439 -18.10 -13.51 4.64
C MET A 439 -18.79 -14.86 4.49
N GLY A 440 -18.15 -15.95 4.91
CA GLY A 440 -18.74 -17.27 4.96
C GLY A 440 -19.98 -17.34 5.84
N TYR A 441 -19.95 -16.74 7.04
CA TYR A 441 -21.14 -16.63 7.91
C TYR A 441 -22.26 -15.79 7.31
N CYS A 442 -21.95 -14.82 6.44
CA CYS A 442 -22.93 -13.98 5.76
C CYS A 442 -23.42 -14.58 4.42
N GLY A 443 -22.89 -15.72 3.98
CA GLY A 443 -23.21 -16.34 2.69
C GLY A 443 -22.77 -15.50 1.49
N CYS A 444 -21.61 -14.84 1.56
CA CYS A 444 -21.12 -13.92 0.55
C CYS A 444 -19.87 -14.45 -0.14
N HIS A 445 -19.90 -14.57 -1.48
CA HIS A 445 -18.82 -15.12 -2.29
C HIS A 445 -17.70 -14.10 -2.61
N ASN A 446 -18.03 -12.81 -2.56
CA ASN A 446 -17.15 -11.70 -2.90
C ASN A 446 -17.46 -10.44 -2.10
N ILE A 447 -16.60 -9.45 -2.23
CA ILE A 447 -16.70 -8.16 -1.51
C ILE A 447 -18.01 -7.42 -1.84
N GLU A 448 -18.46 -7.42 -3.09
CA GLU A 448 -19.68 -6.69 -3.48
C GLU A 448 -20.93 -7.35 -2.87
N GLU A 449 -20.99 -8.68 -2.84
CA GLU A 449 -22.10 -9.39 -2.15
C GLU A 449 -22.14 -9.05 -0.66
N LEU A 450 -21.00 -8.91 0.01
CA LEU A 450 -20.97 -8.53 1.42
C LEU A 450 -21.54 -7.12 1.64
N LYS A 451 -21.24 -6.17 0.74
CA LYS A 451 -21.79 -4.81 0.79
C LYS A 451 -23.31 -4.79 0.59
N GLU A 452 -23.82 -5.65 -0.27
CA GLU A 452 -25.24 -5.67 -0.66
C GLU A 452 -26.12 -6.47 0.29
N LYS A 453 -25.65 -7.64 0.75
CA LYS A 453 -26.47 -8.64 1.45
C LYS A 453 -26.36 -8.56 2.98
N ALA A 454 -25.20 -8.12 3.51
CA ALA A 454 -24.94 -8.17 4.93
C ALA A 454 -25.88 -7.24 5.73
N GLN A 455 -26.37 -7.73 6.85
CA GLN A 455 -27.26 -6.98 7.73
C GLN A 455 -26.62 -6.79 9.11
N PHE A 456 -26.79 -5.60 9.67
CA PHE A 456 -26.32 -5.25 11.00
C PHE A 456 -27.41 -5.38 12.04
N ILE A 457 -27.01 -5.84 13.24
CA ILE A 457 -27.78 -5.67 14.47
C ILE A 457 -27.01 -4.75 15.41
N ARG A 458 -27.70 -3.82 16.05
CA ARG A 458 -27.12 -2.99 17.12
C ARG A 458 -27.05 -3.81 18.41
N ILE A 459 -25.96 -3.67 19.13
CA ILE A 459 -25.76 -4.35 20.41
C ILE A 459 -25.64 -3.33 21.56
N THR A 460 -25.89 -3.78 22.76
CA THR A 460 -25.64 -3.02 23.98
C THR A 460 -24.22 -3.22 24.48
N ASN A 461 -23.81 -2.46 25.48
CA ASN A 461 -22.53 -2.68 26.15
C ASN A 461 -22.42 -4.09 26.76
N ALA A 462 -23.53 -4.67 27.21
CA ALA A 462 -23.58 -6.06 27.68
C ALA A 462 -23.29 -7.05 26.54
N GLY A 463 -23.85 -6.81 25.34
CA GLY A 463 -23.55 -7.61 24.14
C GLY A 463 -22.11 -7.47 23.67
N LEU A 464 -21.48 -6.31 23.86
CA LEU A 464 -20.03 -6.15 23.59
C LEU A 464 -19.20 -6.99 24.55
N ILE A 465 -19.51 -7.00 25.85
CA ILE A 465 -18.82 -7.85 26.85
C ILE A 465 -19.00 -9.33 26.50
N GLU A 466 -20.21 -9.75 26.15
CA GLU A 466 -20.52 -11.13 25.71
C GLU A 466 -19.72 -11.53 24.47
N SER A 467 -19.38 -10.59 23.60
CA SER A 467 -18.64 -10.84 22.36
C SER A 467 -17.14 -11.13 22.58
N HIS A 468 -16.61 -10.84 23.75
CA HIS A 468 -15.22 -11.14 24.13
C HIS A 468 -15.17 -12.36 25.05
N PRO A 469 -14.03 -13.10 25.10
CA PRO A 469 -13.85 -14.15 26.09
C PRO A 469 -14.08 -13.60 27.51
N HIS A 470 -15.02 -14.18 28.23
CA HIS A 470 -15.42 -13.79 29.58
C HIS A 470 -15.47 -15.03 30.49
N ASP A 471 -15.37 -14.84 31.78
CA ASP A 471 -15.41 -15.89 32.83
C ASP A 471 -14.33 -16.97 32.68
N VAL A 472 -13.21 -16.65 31.96
CA VAL A 472 -12.05 -17.53 31.77
C VAL A 472 -10.75 -16.76 31.93
N PHE A 473 -9.70 -17.43 32.40
CA PHE A 473 -8.34 -16.91 32.33
C PHE A 473 -7.67 -17.41 31.06
N ILE A 474 -7.24 -16.50 30.17
CA ILE A 474 -6.53 -16.85 28.95
C ILE A 474 -5.13 -17.35 29.34
N THR A 475 -4.86 -18.62 29.14
CA THR A 475 -3.55 -19.24 29.42
C THR A 475 -2.63 -19.24 28.20
N LYS A 476 -3.21 -19.13 26.98
CA LYS A 476 -2.49 -19.05 25.73
C LYS A 476 -3.25 -18.11 24.79
N GLU A 477 -2.60 -17.01 24.39
CA GLU A 477 -3.16 -16.07 23.43
C GLU A 477 -3.30 -16.71 22.04
N ALA A 478 -4.37 -16.36 21.32
CA ALA A 478 -4.51 -16.70 19.90
C ALA A 478 -3.76 -15.68 19.05
N PRO A 479 -3.24 -16.07 17.87
CA PRO A 479 -2.47 -15.15 17.02
C PRO A 479 -3.30 -13.96 16.50
N ASN A 480 -4.62 -14.09 16.50
CA ASN A 480 -5.59 -13.09 16.03
C ASN A 480 -6.42 -12.43 17.13
N TYR A 481 -6.16 -12.78 18.40
CA TYR A 481 -6.83 -12.19 19.56
C TYR A 481 -5.84 -11.96 20.70
N SER A 482 -5.73 -10.71 21.12
CA SER A 482 -5.04 -10.34 22.38
C SER A 482 -6.03 -9.58 23.25
N ALA A 483 -6.11 -9.94 24.53
CA ALA A 483 -6.83 -9.14 25.50
C ALA A 483 -6.12 -7.78 25.61
N GLY A 484 -6.68 -6.74 25.01
CA GLY A 484 -6.19 -5.38 25.16
C GLY A 484 -6.15 -5.01 26.65
N LYS A 485 -4.99 -4.56 27.11
CA LYS A 485 -4.89 -3.89 28.42
C LYS A 485 -5.11 -2.42 28.23
#